data_e4c65f146120836cdff84fb7465a29fc
#
_entry.id   e4c65f146120836cdff84fb7465a29fc
#
_cell.length_a   1.000
_cell.length_b   1.000
_cell.length_c   1.000
_cell.angle_alpha   90.00
_cell.angle_beta   90.00
_cell.angle_gamma   90.00
#
_symmetry.space_group_name_H-M   'P 1'
#
loop_
_entity.id
_entity.type
_entity.pdbx_description
1 polymer ?
#
loop_
_entity_poly.entity_id
_entity_poly.type
_entity_poly.pdbx_seq_one_letter_code
_entity_poly.pdbx_strand_id
1 'polypeptide(L)'
;MARFAADLDALVAPGSKLGVAVSGGPDSLALLLLAAAVRPKHIEAATVDHGLRPESRAEAAMVASLCAQRGIPHAILTVAWPAPPKSNQQARAREARYDLLGNWAIERTLGAIATAHHLDDQAETLLMRLARGAGIGGLGATRVSRPLIANVQLVRPLLGWRKADLATLVADAGVTPVDDPSNRDPRHDRVRMREWLKRADWADPERLAASANWLNEADEALDWALAPLVQARVTRDQATLSVDASEMPRELQRRLLLTAFEIGRAHV
;
A
#
# COMPACT_ATOMS: atom_id res chain seq x y z
N MET A 1 -18.31 11.34 -5.45
CA MET A 1 -17.90 10.81 -6.78
C MET A 1 -16.83 11.71 -7.41
N ALA A 2 -17.08 13.02 -7.63
CA ALA A 2 -16.10 13.94 -8.26
C ALA A 2 -14.72 13.96 -7.56
N ARG A 3 -14.70 13.97 -6.22
CA ARG A 3 -13.45 13.89 -5.43
C ARG A 3 -12.64 12.63 -5.78
N PHE A 4 -13.27 11.45 -5.77
CA PHE A 4 -12.57 10.22 -6.06
C PHE A 4 -12.06 10.15 -7.51
N ALA A 5 -12.83 10.69 -8.46
CA ALA A 5 -12.37 10.80 -9.84
C ALA A 5 -11.09 11.62 -9.94
N ALA A 6 -11.02 12.79 -9.29
CA ALA A 6 -9.83 13.63 -9.23
C ALA A 6 -8.65 12.92 -8.55
N ASP A 7 -8.88 12.26 -7.40
CA ASP A 7 -7.86 11.51 -6.68
C ASP A 7 -7.29 10.36 -7.54
N LEU A 8 -8.15 9.67 -8.29
CA LEU A 8 -7.73 8.57 -9.17
C LEU A 8 -7.02 9.09 -10.44
N ASP A 9 -7.52 10.15 -11.06
CA ASP A 9 -6.96 10.73 -12.30
C ASP A 9 -5.57 11.34 -12.08
N ALA A 10 -5.28 11.78 -10.86
CA ALA A 10 -3.93 12.21 -10.46
C ALA A 10 -2.91 11.06 -10.43
N LEU A 11 -3.36 9.79 -10.34
CA LEU A 11 -2.52 8.61 -10.18
C LEU A 11 -2.49 7.72 -11.41
N VAL A 12 -3.58 7.68 -12.16
CA VAL A 12 -3.77 6.77 -13.30
C VAL A 12 -4.44 7.54 -14.42
N ALA A 13 -3.81 7.60 -15.57
CA ALA A 13 -4.32 8.32 -16.73
C ALA A 13 -5.77 7.91 -17.06
N PRO A 14 -6.66 8.88 -17.38
CA PRO A 14 -8.00 8.60 -17.81
C PRO A 14 -8.04 7.60 -18.99
N GLY A 15 -8.96 6.61 -18.94
CA GLY A 15 -9.07 5.60 -19.98
C GLY A 15 -8.11 4.40 -19.85
N SER A 16 -7.11 4.46 -18.97
CA SER A 16 -6.26 3.31 -18.68
C SER A 16 -7.02 2.24 -17.89
N LYS A 17 -6.73 0.98 -18.16
CA LYS A 17 -7.25 -0.14 -17.37
C LYS A 17 -6.64 -0.16 -15.99
N LEU A 18 -7.48 -0.35 -14.98
CA LEU A 18 -7.12 -0.37 -13.56
C LEU A 18 -7.50 -1.71 -12.93
N GLY A 19 -6.55 -2.35 -12.27
CA GLY A 19 -6.83 -3.46 -11.36
C GLY A 19 -7.23 -2.96 -9.98
N VAL A 20 -8.23 -3.56 -9.38
CA VAL A 20 -8.68 -3.25 -8.01
C VAL A 20 -8.50 -4.47 -7.14
N ALA A 21 -7.65 -4.37 -6.12
CA ALA A 21 -7.45 -5.43 -5.14
C ALA A 21 -8.57 -5.38 -4.09
N VAL A 22 -9.38 -6.43 -4.03
CA VAL A 22 -10.58 -6.50 -3.17
C VAL A 22 -10.46 -7.66 -2.20
N SER A 23 -10.46 -7.38 -0.89
CA SER A 23 -10.43 -8.41 0.16
C SER A 23 -11.81 -8.76 0.72
N GLY A 24 -12.87 -8.08 0.29
CA GLY A 24 -14.22 -8.24 0.85
C GLY A 24 -14.51 -7.36 2.08
N GLY A 25 -13.50 -6.78 2.71
CA GLY A 25 -13.69 -5.81 3.80
C GLY A 25 -14.25 -4.46 3.32
N PRO A 26 -14.79 -3.63 4.23
CA PRO A 26 -15.52 -2.41 3.88
C PRO A 26 -14.67 -1.45 3.02
N ASP A 27 -13.41 -1.23 3.38
CA ASP A 27 -12.55 -0.29 2.69
C ASP A 27 -12.28 -0.72 1.23
N SER A 28 -12.05 -2.02 1.00
CA SER A 28 -11.81 -2.57 -0.34
C SER A 28 -13.09 -2.62 -1.19
N LEU A 29 -14.24 -2.83 -0.59
CA LEU A 29 -15.53 -2.73 -1.26
C LEU A 29 -15.86 -1.29 -1.64
N ALA A 30 -15.58 -0.32 -0.76
CA ALA A 30 -15.72 1.09 -1.08
C ALA A 30 -14.86 1.48 -2.30
N LEU A 31 -13.59 1.05 -2.33
CA LEU A 31 -12.72 1.27 -3.47
C LEU A 31 -13.29 0.67 -4.77
N LEU A 32 -13.77 -0.56 -4.72
CA LEU A 32 -14.40 -1.23 -5.87
C LEU A 32 -15.60 -0.45 -6.39
N LEU A 33 -16.51 -0.04 -5.50
CA LEU A 33 -17.72 0.70 -5.84
C LEU A 33 -17.40 2.07 -6.46
N LEU A 34 -16.47 2.80 -5.87
CA LEU A 34 -16.02 4.10 -6.36
C LEU A 34 -15.34 3.96 -7.74
N ALA A 35 -14.44 2.99 -7.89
CA ALA A 35 -13.73 2.76 -9.15
C ALA A 35 -14.70 2.33 -10.26
N ALA A 36 -15.66 1.45 -9.97
CA ALA A 36 -16.68 1.03 -10.93
C ALA A 36 -17.55 2.19 -11.42
N ALA A 37 -17.86 3.13 -10.53
CA ALA A 37 -18.69 4.27 -10.88
C ALA A 37 -17.97 5.33 -11.71
N VAL A 38 -16.65 5.58 -11.46
CA VAL A 38 -15.89 6.61 -12.19
C VAL A 38 -15.16 6.08 -13.41
N ARG A 39 -14.89 4.77 -13.48
CA ARG A 39 -14.18 4.10 -14.59
C ARG A 39 -14.99 2.88 -15.10
N PRO A 40 -16.26 3.04 -15.49
CA PRO A 40 -17.07 1.92 -15.98
C PRO A 40 -16.37 1.25 -17.18
N LYS A 41 -16.30 -0.09 -17.17
CA LYS A 41 -15.64 -0.92 -18.21
C LYS A 41 -14.10 -0.83 -18.27
N HIS A 42 -13.47 0.03 -17.46
CA HIS A 42 -12.00 0.17 -17.42
C HIS A 42 -11.39 -0.38 -16.12
N ILE A 43 -12.16 -1.12 -15.33
CA ILE A 43 -11.68 -1.79 -14.14
C ILE A 43 -11.80 -3.31 -14.24
N GLU A 44 -10.85 -3.99 -13.62
CA GLU A 44 -10.91 -5.41 -13.32
C GLU A 44 -10.63 -5.59 -11.84
N ALA A 45 -11.28 -6.53 -11.17
CA ALA A 45 -11.07 -6.78 -9.75
C ALA A 45 -10.33 -8.09 -9.52
N ALA A 46 -9.54 -8.17 -8.45
CA ALA A 46 -8.95 -9.42 -8.00
C ALA A 46 -9.01 -9.57 -6.49
N THR A 47 -9.31 -10.78 -6.03
CA THR A 47 -9.25 -11.19 -4.62
C THR A 47 -8.14 -12.20 -4.45
N VAL A 48 -7.23 -11.96 -3.49
CA VAL A 48 -6.19 -12.92 -3.15
C VAL A 48 -6.67 -13.83 -2.03
N ASP A 49 -6.84 -15.11 -2.35
CA ASP A 49 -7.12 -16.16 -1.37
C ASP A 49 -5.80 -16.73 -0.85
N HIS A 50 -5.48 -16.43 0.41
CA HIS A 50 -4.26 -16.91 1.05
C HIS A 50 -4.35 -18.38 1.48
N GLY A 51 -5.54 -18.99 1.49
CA GLY A 51 -5.74 -20.38 1.93
C GLY A 51 -5.35 -20.64 3.39
N LEU A 52 -5.22 -19.60 4.22
CA LEU A 52 -4.80 -19.70 5.62
C LEU A 52 -5.98 -19.93 6.58
N ARG A 53 -7.20 -19.68 6.12
CA ARG A 53 -8.45 -19.87 6.87
C ARG A 53 -9.50 -20.54 5.97
N PRO A 54 -10.35 -21.41 6.52
CA PRO A 54 -11.43 -22.05 5.75
C PRO A 54 -12.39 -21.04 5.12
N GLU A 55 -12.63 -19.90 5.81
CA GLU A 55 -13.57 -18.85 5.41
C GLU A 55 -13.08 -18.04 4.20
N SER A 56 -11.77 -17.97 3.96
CA SER A 56 -11.19 -17.10 2.92
C SER A 56 -11.73 -17.41 1.52
N ARG A 57 -12.04 -18.68 1.25
CA ARG A 57 -12.67 -19.12 -0.01
C ARG A 57 -14.09 -18.60 -0.16
N ALA A 58 -14.90 -18.62 0.90
CA ALA A 58 -16.26 -18.11 0.90
C ALA A 58 -16.27 -16.58 0.77
N GLU A 59 -15.32 -15.89 1.41
CA GLU A 59 -15.11 -14.46 1.29
C GLU A 59 -14.77 -14.05 -0.15
N ALA A 60 -13.85 -14.78 -0.81
CA ALA A 60 -13.50 -14.54 -2.21
C ALA A 60 -14.70 -14.82 -3.16
N ALA A 61 -15.49 -15.85 -2.88
CA ALA A 61 -16.70 -16.16 -3.66
C ALA A 61 -17.77 -15.07 -3.51
N MET A 62 -17.93 -14.47 -2.33
CA MET A 62 -18.83 -13.33 -2.11
C MET A 62 -18.42 -12.13 -2.98
N VAL A 63 -17.13 -11.78 -3.01
CA VAL A 63 -16.62 -10.71 -3.87
C VAL A 63 -16.84 -11.03 -5.35
N ALA A 64 -16.60 -12.27 -5.76
CA ALA A 64 -16.85 -12.72 -7.13
C ALA A 64 -18.32 -12.55 -7.54
N SER A 65 -19.25 -12.94 -6.66
CA SER A 65 -20.68 -12.76 -6.88
C SER A 65 -21.07 -11.29 -7.01
N LEU A 66 -20.55 -10.41 -6.13
CA LEU A 66 -20.77 -8.97 -6.19
C LEU A 66 -20.25 -8.37 -7.51
N CYS A 67 -19.06 -8.78 -7.94
CA CYS A 67 -18.48 -8.33 -9.21
C CYS A 67 -19.32 -8.78 -10.40
N ALA A 68 -19.77 -10.04 -10.42
CA ALA A 68 -20.65 -10.58 -11.47
C ALA A 68 -21.97 -9.80 -11.59
N GLN A 69 -22.63 -9.51 -10.45
CA GLN A 69 -23.86 -8.69 -10.42
C GLN A 69 -23.67 -7.29 -11.00
N ARG A 70 -22.44 -6.75 -10.94
CA ARG A 70 -22.09 -5.41 -11.42
C ARG A 70 -21.41 -5.42 -12.79
N GLY A 71 -21.25 -6.56 -13.41
CA GLY A 71 -20.56 -6.71 -14.70
C GLY A 71 -19.08 -6.36 -14.67
N ILE A 72 -18.43 -6.54 -13.51
CA ILE A 72 -17.00 -6.28 -13.32
C ILE A 72 -16.22 -7.59 -13.49
N PRO A 73 -15.24 -7.69 -14.42
CA PRO A 73 -14.36 -8.84 -14.50
C PRO A 73 -13.63 -9.07 -13.18
N HIS A 74 -13.63 -10.30 -12.68
CA HIS A 74 -13.03 -10.64 -11.39
C HIS A 74 -12.19 -11.91 -11.46
N ALA A 75 -11.04 -11.91 -10.80
CA ALA A 75 -10.17 -13.07 -10.64
C ALA A 75 -9.98 -13.42 -9.15
N ILE A 76 -9.99 -14.71 -8.83
CA ILE A 76 -9.54 -15.21 -7.51
C ILE A 76 -8.12 -15.73 -7.71
N LEU A 77 -7.17 -15.12 -7.01
CA LEU A 77 -5.75 -15.44 -7.05
C LEU A 77 -5.39 -16.25 -5.81
N THR A 78 -5.15 -17.54 -5.97
CA THR A 78 -4.85 -18.43 -4.83
C THR A 78 -3.36 -18.52 -4.58
N VAL A 79 -2.94 -18.33 -3.33
CA VAL A 79 -1.54 -18.49 -2.93
C VAL A 79 -1.21 -19.97 -2.82
N ALA A 80 -0.24 -20.44 -3.59
CA ALA A 80 0.30 -21.78 -3.46
C ALA A 80 1.44 -21.79 -2.43
N TRP A 81 1.14 -22.21 -1.20
CA TRP A 81 2.17 -22.36 -0.18
C TRP A 81 2.87 -23.71 -0.32
N PRO A 82 4.22 -23.78 -0.47
CA PRO A 82 4.94 -25.05 -0.40
C PRO A 82 4.77 -25.73 0.96
N ALA A 83 4.69 -24.92 2.02
CA ALA A 83 4.26 -25.30 3.38
C ALA A 83 3.68 -24.07 4.07
N PRO A 84 2.64 -24.21 4.91
CA PRO A 84 2.06 -23.09 5.65
C PRO A 84 3.14 -22.34 6.45
N PRO A 85 3.21 -21.01 6.37
CA PRO A 85 4.24 -20.24 7.05
C PRO A 85 4.07 -20.35 8.57
N LYS A 86 5.09 -20.87 9.27
CA LYS A 86 5.09 -21.05 10.72
C LYS A 86 5.45 -19.77 11.48
N SER A 87 6.11 -18.83 10.84
CA SER A 87 6.53 -17.54 11.40
C SER A 87 6.37 -16.42 10.38
N ASN A 88 6.22 -15.18 10.87
CA ASN A 88 6.11 -13.98 10.03
C ASN A 88 4.98 -14.06 8.97
N GLN A 89 3.87 -14.74 9.33
CA GLN A 89 2.76 -15.03 8.41
C GLN A 89 2.23 -13.78 7.70
N GLN A 90 2.08 -12.65 8.41
CA GLN A 90 1.55 -11.43 7.82
C GLN A 90 2.47 -10.83 6.75
N ALA A 91 3.79 -10.83 6.98
CA ALA A 91 4.74 -10.32 6.02
C ALA A 91 4.77 -11.20 4.77
N ARG A 92 4.82 -12.53 4.93
CA ARG A 92 4.80 -13.48 3.82
C ARG A 92 3.49 -13.43 3.04
N ALA A 93 2.35 -13.34 3.73
CA ALA A 93 1.04 -13.17 3.08
C ALA A 93 0.97 -11.85 2.29
N ARG A 94 1.57 -10.78 2.83
CA ARG A 94 1.65 -9.51 2.14
C ARG A 94 2.53 -9.59 0.88
N GLU A 95 3.67 -10.23 0.95
CA GLU A 95 4.58 -10.46 -0.18
C GLU A 95 3.86 -11.26 -1.27
N ALA A 96 3.38 -12.46 -0.96
CA ALA A 96 2.64 -13.32 -1.88
C ALA A 96 1.44 -12.60 -2.54
N ARG A 97 0.73 -11.76 -1.79
CA ARG A 97 -0.35 -10.95 -2.33
C ARG A 97 0.12 -10.00 -3.42
N TYR A 98 1.22 -9.28 -3.19
CA TYR A 98 1.71 -8.33 -4.19
C TYR A 98 2.33 -9.02 -5.40
N ASP A 99 2.96 -10.17 -5.23
CA ASP A 99 3.49 -10.98 -6.34
C ASP A 99 2.35 -11.47 -7.25
N LEU A 100 1.28 -12.04 -6.65
CA LEU A 100 0.12 -12.49 -7.41
C LEU A 100 -0.60 -11.34 -8.12
N LEU A 101 -0.82 -10.22 -7.44
CA LEU A 101 -1.45 -9.04 -8.03
C LEU A 101 -0.59 -8.45 -9.17
N GLY A 102 0.73 -8.44 -9.01
CA GLY A 102 1.67 -7.97 -10.02
C GLY A 102 1.64 -8.84 -11.28
N ASN A 103 1.74 -10.17 -11.12
CA ASN A 103 1.68 -11.12 -12.22
C ASN A 103 0.32 -11.05 -12.95
N TRP A 104 -0.77 -11.02 -12.19
CA TRP A 104 -2.11 -10.84 -12.76
C TRP A 104 -2.23 -9.52 -13.55
N ALA A 105 -1.64 -8.43 -13.04
CA ALA A 105 -1.65 -7.15 -13.76
C ALA A 105 -0.92 -7.23 -15.10
N ILE A 106 0.21 -7.92 -15.16
CA ILE A 106 0.97 -8.14 -16.40
C ILE A 106 0.11 -8.97 -17.39
N GLU A 107 -0.46 -10.09 -16.94
CA GLU A 107 -1.30 -10.97 -17.76
C GLU A 107 -2.53 -10.25 -18.35
N ARG A 108 -3.11 -9.32 -17.56
CA ARG A 108 -4.31 -8.56 -17.96
C ARG A 108 -3.97 -7.22 -18.63
N THR A 109 -2.70 -6.89 -18.78
CA THR A 109 -2.22 -5.62 -19.36
C THR A 109 -2.77 -4.41 -18.60
N LEU A 110 -2.70 -4.47 -17.26
CA LEU A 110 -3.11 -3.39 -16.35
C LEU A 110 -1.90 -2.52 -16.01
N GLY A 111 -2.02 -1.21 -16.20
CA GLY A 111 -0.93 -0.28 -15.87
C GLY A 111 -0.82 0.02 -14.37
N ALA A 112 -1.88 -0.22 -13.61
CA ALA A 112 -1.89 0.03 -12.17
C ALA A 112 -2.81 -0.94 -11.41
N ILE A 113 -2.46 -1.18 -10.14
CA ILE A 113 -3.29 -1.87 -9.14
C ILE A 113 -3.64 -0.89 -8.02
N ALA A 114 -4.93 -0.70 -7.78
CA ALA A 114 -5.43 0.11 -6.66
C ALA A 114 -5.66 -0.74 -5.41
N THR A 115 -5.25 -0.20 -4.26
CA THR A 115 -5.50 -0.79 -2.93
C THR A 115 -6.17 0.23 -2.01
N ALA A 116 -7.00 -0.25 -1.08
CA ALA A 116 -7.88 0.54 -0.25
C ALA A 116 -7.23 1.07 1.05
N HIS A 117 -5.95 1.42 1.02
CA HIS A 117 -5.35 2.14 2.15
C HIS A 117 -5.97 3.53 2.26
N HIS A 118 -6.32 3.94 3.47
CA HIS A 118 -7.05 5.15 3.75
C HIS A 118 -6.34 6.03 4.79
N LEU A 119 -6.88 7.21 5.10
CA LEU A 119 -6.28 8.21 5.97
C LEU A 119 -5.99 7.67 7.38
N ASP A 120 -6.93 6.93 7.96
CA ASP A 120 -6.75 6.37 9.30
C ASP A 120 -5.59 5.33 9.33
N ASP A 121 -5.34 4.59 8.23
CA ASP A 121 -4.16 3.71 8.10
C ASP A 121 -2.84 4.48 8.13
N GLN A 122 -2.82 5.72 7.63
CA GLN A 122 -1.65 6.60 7.67
C GLN A 122 -1.33 6.99 9.11
N ALA A 123 -2.34 7.43 9.87
CA ALA A 123 -2.21 7.78 11.27
C ALA A 123 -1.74 6.58 12.11
N GLU A 124 -2.38 5.41 11.95
CA GLU A 124 -1.97 4.16 12.61
C GLU A 124 -0.50 3.83 12.31
N THR A 125 -0.11 3.93 11.04
CA THR A 125 1.25 3.57 10.58
C THR A 125 2.29 4.54 11.13
N LEU A 126 2.04 5.84 11.13
CA LEU A 126 2.92 6.86 11.71
C LEU A 126 3.21 6.55 13.18
N LEU A 127 2.17 6.35 13.98
CA LEU A 127 2.29 6.08 15.40
C LEU A 127 3.01 4.77 15.71
N MET A 128 2.72 3.71 14.96
CA MET A 128 3.43 2.44 15.09
C MET A 128 4.93 2.58 14.78
N ARG A 129 5.29 3.40 13.81
CA ARG A 129 6.69 3.66 13.43
C ARG A 129 7.39 4.57 14.43
N LEU A 130 6.70 5.60 14.95
CA LEU A 130 7.19 6.43 16.05
C LEU A 130 7.50 5.60 17.29
N ALA A 131 6.60 4.71 17.68
CA ALA A 131 6.80 3.82 18.83
C ALA A 131 8.00 2.86 18.66
N ARG A 132 8.46 2.63 17.42
CA ARG A 132 9.64 1.81 17.11
C ARG A 132 10.91 2.64 16.90
N GLY A 133 10.87 3.95 17.12
CA GLY A 133 12.03 4.83 16.94
C GLY A 133 12.46 5.01 15.48
N ALA A 134 11.53 4.94 14.53
CA ALA A 134 11.85 5.14 13.12
C ALA A 134 12.34 6.57 12.85
N GLY A 135 13.36 6.72 12.02
CA GLY A 135 13.82 7.99 11.48
C GLY A 135 12.92 8.51 10.34
N ILE A 136 13.30 9.65 9.74
CA ILE A 136 12.48 10.38 8.78
C ILE A 136 11.98 9.50 7.62
N GLY A 137 12.85 8.75 6.97
CA GLY A 137 12.48 7.84 5.87
C GLY A 137 11.59 6.66 6.31
N GLY A 138 11.63 6.31 7.60
CA GLY A 138 10.74 5.30 8.16
C GLY A 138 9.41 5.86 8.65
N LEU A 139 9.34 7.13 9.06
CA LEU A 139 8.13 7.77 9.59
C LEU A 139 7.17 8.21 8.49
N GLY A 140 7.67 8.46 7.30
CA GLY A 140 6.86 8.89 6.17
C GLY A 140 5.65 7.98 5.97
N ALA A 141 4.54 8.57 5.56
CA ALA A 141 3.29 7.88 5.27
C ALA A 141 3.47 6.78 4.21
N THR A 142 2.47 5.94 4.08
CA THR A 142 2.39 5.04 2.92
C THR A 142 2.29 5.90 1.66
N ARG A 143 3.24 5.78 0.74
CA ARG A 143 3.26 6.57 -0.51
C ARG A 143 1.99 6.33 -1.31
N VAL A 144 1.46 7.39 -1.91
CA VAL A 144 0.25 7.35 -2.73
C VAL A 144 0.41 6.45 -3.96
N SER A 145 1.63 6.38 -4.50
CA SER A 145 2.01 5.48 -5.59
C SER A 145 3.41 4.92 -5.35
N ARG A 146 3.66 3.71 -5.85
CA ARG A 146 5.00 3.11 -5.96
C ARG A 146 5.04 2.07 -7.08
N PRO A 147 6.21 1.78 -7.64
CA PRO A 147 6.38 0.62 -8.50
C PRO A 147 5.93 -0.67 -7.79
N LEU A 148 5.23 -1.54 -8.49
CA LEU A 148 4.86 -2.87 -8.01
C LEU A 148 5.75 -3.94 -8.65
N ILE A 149 5.68 -4.05 -9.97
CA ILE A 149 6.49 -4.96 -10.80
C ILE A 149 6.56 -4.39 -12.22
N ALA A 150 7.68 -4.51 -12.89
CA ALA A 150 7.86 -4.01 -14.27
C ALA A 150 7.23 -2.60 -14.43
N ASN A 151 6.31 -2.42 -15.37
CA ASN A 151 5.62 -1.17 -15.65
C ASN A 151 4.29 -1.00 -14.90
N VAL A 152 4.02 -1.83 -13.87
CA VAL A 152 2.78 -1.78 -13.09
C VAL A 152 3.00 -0.93 -11.83
N GLN A 153 2.12 0.05 -11.61
CA GLN A 153 2.10 0.88 -10.41
C GLN A 153 1.13 0.33 -9.37
N LEU A 154 1.51 0.39 -8.10
CA LEU A 154 0.59 0.22 -6.97
C LEU A 154 0.12 1.59 -6.51
N VAL A 155 -1.18 1.86 -6.62
CA VAL A 155 -1.78 3.16 -6.30
C VAL A 155 -2.76 3.07 -5.12
N ARG A 156 -2.94 4.17 -4.41
CA ARG A 156 -3.79 4.26 -3.20
C ARG A 156 -4.67 5.51 -3.24
N PRO A 157 -5.74 5.49 -4.04
CA PRO A 157 -6.57 6.69 -4.26
C PRO A 157 -7.41 7.08 -3.04
N LEU A 158 -7.46 6.26 -1.98
CA LEU A 158 -8.22 6.52 -0.77
C LEU A 158 -7.40 7.08 0.40
N LEU A 159 -6.12 7.42 0.21
CA LEU A 159 -5.25 7.89 1.30
C LEU A 159 -5.74 9.18 1.97
N GLY A 160 -6.53 10.00 1.30
CA GLY A 160 -7.16 11.19 1.88
C GLY A 160 -8.56 10.93 2.46
N TRP A 161 -9.09 9.70 2.42
CA TRP A 161 -10.46 9.37 2.82
C TRP A 161 -10.51 8.80 4.23
N ARG A 162 -11.51 9.22 5.01
CA ARG A 162 -11.74 8.65 6.34
C ARG A 162 -12.38 7.28 6.24
N LYS A 163 -11.98 6.38 7.12
CA LYS A 163 -12.59 5.05 7.22
C LYS A 163 -14.11 5.09 7.43
N ALA A 164 -14.59 6.06 8.22
CA ALA A 164 -16.01 6.24 8.47
C ALA A 164 -16.81 6.55 7.20
N ASP A 165 -16.26 7.41 6.32
CA ASP A 165 -16.91 7.78 5.06
C ASP A 165 -17.00 6.56 4.11
N LEU A 166 -15.93 5.74 4.07
CA LEU A 166 -15.89 4.51 3.27
C LEU A 166 -16.93 3.48 3.77
N ALA A 167 -17.06 3.34 5.09
CA ALA A 167 -18.06 2.45 5.67
C ALA A 167 -19.49 2.89 5.36
N THR A 168 -19.77 4.20 5.45
CA THR A 168 -21.07 4.78 5.09
C THR A 168 -21.39 4.53 3.61
N LEU A 169 -20.43 4.75 2.72
CA LEU A 169 -20.60 4.51 1.28
C LEU A 169 -20.99 3.06 0.97
N VAL A 170 -20.35 2.09 1.64
CA VAL A 170 -20.67 0.66 1.44
C VAL A 170 -22.06 0.32 1.98
N ALA A 171 -22.42 0.88 3.13
CA ALA A 171 -23.77 0.71 3.72
C ALA A 171 -24.86 1.28 2.81
N ASP A 172 -24.68 2.50 2.31
CA ASP A 172 -25.61 3.18 1.39
C ASP A 172 -25.79 2.42 0.06
N ALA A 173 -24.72 1.72 -0.37
CA ALA A 173 -24.78 0.85 -1.55
C ALA A 173 -25.46 -0.50 -1.30
N GLY A 174 -25.92 -0.78 -0.09
CA GLY A 174 -26.59 -2.04 0.30
C GLY A 174 -25.70 -3.26 0.24
N VAL A 175 -24.38 -3.06 0.36
CA VAL A 175 -23.38 -4.17 0.31
C VAL A 175 -22.97 -4.55 1.72
N THR A 176 -23.05 -5.85 2.05
CA THR A 176 -22.60 -6.38 3.34
C THR A 176 -21.12 -6.79 3.24
N PRO A 177 -20.21 -6.12 3.97
CA PRO A 177 -18.80 -6.49 4.00
C PRO A 177 -18.56 -7.81 4.73
N VAL A 178 -17.45 -8.45 4.40
CA VAL A 178 -16.90 -9.55 5.20
C VAL A 178 -16.48 -9.02 6.58
N ASP A 179 -16.90 -9.71 7.64
CA ASP A 179 -16.46 -9.46 9.01
C ASP A 179 -15.33 -10.43 9.37
N ASP A 180 -14.08 -10.01 9.13
CA ASP A 180 -12.92 -10.80 9.51
C ASP A 180 -12.59 -10.62 10.99
N PRO A 181 -12.71 -11.66 11.83
CA PRO A 181 -12.40 -11.59 13.27
C PRO A 181 -10.98 -11.12 13.57
N SER A 182 -10.03 -11.36 12.67
CA SER A 182 -8.63 -10.90 12.83
C SER A 182 -8.49 -9.38 12.90
N ASN A 183 -9.45 -8.63 12.35
CA ASN A 183 -9.49 -7.16 12.43
C ASN A 183 -9.76 -6.63 13.84
N ARG A 184 -10.18 -7.50 14.77
CA ARG A 184 -10.45 -7.18 16.18
C ARG A 184 -9.47 -7.85 17.14
N ASP A 185 -8.52 -8.64 16.64
CA ASP A 185 -7.58 -9.39 17.47
C ASP A 185 -6.53 -8.46 18.10
N PRO A 186 -6.52 -8.25 19.45
CA PRO A 186 -5.61 -7.35 20.12
C PRO A 186 -4.14 -7.80 20.12
N ARG A 187 -3.86 -9.03 19.65
CA ARG A 187 -2.47 -9.49 19.43
C ARG A 187 -1.78 -8.71 18.31
N HIS A 188 -2.55 -8.08 17.42
CA HIS A 188 -2.02 -7.27 16.35
C HIS A 188 -1.78 -5.82 16.79
N ASP A 189 -0.56 -5.33 16.60
CA ASP A 189 -0.16 -3.95 16.94
C ASP A 189 -1.11 -2.90 16.35
N ARG A 190 -1.57 -3.11 15.11
CA ARG A 190 -2.47 -2.18 14.43
C ARG A 190 -3.84 -2.08 15.11
N VAL A 191 -4.37 -3.21 15.61
CA VAL A 191 -5.64 -3.20 16.36
C VAL A 191 -5.48 -2.43 17.66
N ARG A 192 -4.38 -2.67 18.42
CA ARG A 192 -4.09 -1.93 19.65
C ARG A 192 -3.92 -0.43 19.39
N MET A 193 -3.24 -0.06 18.32
CA MET A 193 -3.04 1.35 17.95
C MET A 193 -4.36 2.03 17.58
N ARG A 194 -5.23 1.35 16.85
CA ARG A 194 -6.58 1.85 16.49
C ARG A 194 -7.43 2.08 17.74
N GLU A 195 -7.44 1.15 18.68
CA GLU A 195 -8.18 1.31 19.94
C GLU A 195 -7.61 2.43 20.82
N TRP A 196 -6.29 2.62 20.79
CA TRP A 196 -5.65 3.72 21.47
C TRP A 196 -6.04 5.07 20.83
N LEU A 197 -6.00 5.20 19.50
CA LEU A 197 -6.40 6.41 18.77
C LEU A 197 -7.85 6.82 19.07
N LYS A 198 -8.77 5.87 19.20
CA LYS A 198 -10.17 6.17 19.56
C LYS A 198 -10.33 6.85 20.92
N ARG A 199 -9.36 6.65 21.83
CA ARG A 199 -9.38 7.18 23.21
C ARG A 199 -8.52 8.43 23.37
N ALA A 200 -7.71 8.74 22.38
CA ALA A 200 -6.74 9.84 22.43
C ALA A 200 -7.34 11.08 21.76
N ASP A 201 -8.13 11.86 22.49
CA ASP A 201 -8.86 13.03 21.97
C ASP A 201 -7.96 14.08 21.30
N TRP A 202 -6.67 14.13 21.69
CA TRP A 202 -5.67 15.01 21.11
C TRP A 202 -5.07 14.50 19.79
N ALA A 203 -5.23 13.22 19.46
CA ALA A 203 -4.61 12.54 18.32
C ALA A 203 -5.58 12.48 17.12
N ASP A 204 -5.77 13.61 16.47
CA ASP A 204 -6.58 13.71 15.26
C ASP A 204 -5.93 12.95 14.11
N PRO A 205 -6.58 11.92 13.54
CA PRO A 205 -6.05 11.16 12.40
C PRO A 205 -5.70 12.01 11.17
N GLU A 206 -6.43 13.10 10.91
CA GLU A 206 -6.15 13.99 9.78
C GLU A 206 -4.84 14.74 9.98
N ARG A 207 -4.60 15.25 11.17
CA ARG A 207 -3.35 15.95 11.52
C ARG A 207 -2.16 14.99 11.54
N LEU A 208 -2.36 13.76 12.03
CA LEU A 208 -1.32 12.72 12.00
C LEU A 208 -0.98 12.32 10.56
N ALA A 209 -1.98 12.12 9.70
CA ALA A 209 -1.75 11.83 8.29
C ALA A 209 -1.06 12.98 7.57
N ALA A 210 -1.44 14.24 7.85
CA ALA A 210 -0.75 15.42 7.32
C ALA A 210 0.73 15.46 7.74
N SER A 211 1.02 15.21 9.03
CA SER A 211 2.41 15.12 9.53
C SER A 211 3.21 14.03 8.82
N ALA A 212 2.59 12.88 8.58
CA ALA A 212 3.22 11.78 7.85
C ALA A 212 3.50 12.15 6.37
N ASN A 213 2.65 12.95 5.74
CA ASN A 213 2.88 13.45 4.38
C ASN A 213 4.04 14.47 4.34
N TRP A 214 4.11 15.40 5.30
CA TRP A 214 5.25 16.32 5.43
C TRP A 214 6.58 15.58 5.61
N LEU A 215 6.57 14.46 6.35
CA LEU A 215 7.75 13.62 6.51
C LEU A 215 8.15 12.93 5.20
N ASN A 216 7.19 12.51 4.37
CA ASN A 216 7.48 11.99 3.04
C ASN A 216 8.11 13.05 2.14
N GLU A 217 7.56 14.28 2.13
CA GLU A 217 8.12 15.38 1.33
C GLU A 217 9.54 15.73 1.75
N ALA A 218 9.81 15.72 3.08
CA ALA A 218 11.15 15.93 3.59
C ALA A 218 12.12 14.79 3.21
N ASP A 219 11.62 13.53 3.20
CA ASP A 219 12.38 12.36 2.77
C ASP A 219 12.76 12.44 1.29
N GLU A 220 11.80 12.82 0.45
CA GLU A 220 12.01 13.03 -1.00
C GLU A 220 12.99 14.19 -1.28
N ALA A 221 12.92 15.27 -0.51
CA ALA A 221 13.86 16.38 -0.62
C ALA A 221 15.29 15.94 -0.25
N LEU A 222 15.46 15.10 0.76
CA LEU A 222 16.74 14.51 1.13
C LEU A 222 17.28 13.57 0.06
N ASP A 223 16.42 12.75 -0.55
CA ASP A 223 16.81 11.86 -1.65
C ASP A 223 17.22 12.67 -2.89
N TRP A 224 16.50 13.75 -3.21
CA TRP A 224 16.87 14.67 -4.28
C TRP A 224 18.23 15.33 -4.02
N ALA A 225 18.47 15.81 -2.81
CA ALA A 225 19.75 16.40 -2.44
C ALA A 225 20.91 15.40 -2.43
N LEU A 226 20.61 14.11 -2.17
CA LEU A 226 21.59 13.03 -2.17
C LEU A 226 22.05 12.65 -3.58
N ALA A 227 21.19 12.71 -4.58
CA ALA A 227 21.47 12.22 -5.93
C ALA A 227 22.78 12.80 -6.55
N PRO A 228 23.03 14.13 -6.55
CA PRO A 228 24.31 14.67 -7.02
C PRO A 228 25.49 14.26 -6.14
N LEU A 229 25.29 14.06 -4.85
CA LEU A 229 26.35 13.62 -3.94
C LEU A 229 26.78 12.20 -4.21
N VAL A 230 25.86 11.29 -4.55
CA VAL A 230 26.19 9.92 -4.97
C VAL A 230 27.09 9.96 -6.20
N GLN A 231 26.75 10.76 -7.21
CA GLN A 231 27.56 10.89 -8.43
C GLN A 231 28.96 11.46 -8.17
N ALA A 232 29.08 12.42 -7.23
CA ALA A 232 30.35 13.08 -6.95
C ALA A 232 31.26 12.33 -5.98
N ARG A 233 30.68 11.53 -5.06
CA ARG A 233 31.40 10.97 -3.90
C ARG A 233 31.44 9.44 -3.84
N VAL A 234 30.73 8.78 -4.74
CA VAL A 234 30.81 7.31 -4.87
C VAL A 234 31.54 6.98 -6.15
N THR A 235 32.73 6.44 -6.03
CA THR A 235 33.55 6.02 -7.16
C THR A 235 33.71 4.50 -7.17
N ARG A 236 33.73 3.93 -8.36
CA ARG A 236 33.92 2.50 -8.55
C ARG A 236 35.17 2.25 -9.40
N ASP A 237 36.04 1.39 -8.88
CA ASP A 237 37.19 0.90 -9.60
C ASP A 237 37.18 -0.65 -9.54
N GLN A 238 36.95 -1.27 -10.71
CA GLN A 238 36.84 -2.74 -10.87
C GLN A 238 35.95 -3.40 -9.81
N ALA A 239 36.54 -3.95 -8.74
CA ALA A 239 35.85 -4.66 -7.67
C ALA A 239 35.68 -3.81 -6.38
N THR A 240 36.19 -2.57 -6.37
CA THR A 240 36.20 -1.71 -5.18
C THR A 240 35.21 -0.54 -5.35
N LEU A 241 34.39 -0.31 -4.32
CA LEU A 241 33.54 0.85 -4.21
C LEU A 241 34.11 1.77 -3.13
N SER A 242 34.51 2.98 -3.50
CA SER A 242 35.02 4.00 -2.59
C SER A 242 33.97 5.07 -2.35
N VAL A 243 33.78 5.46 -1.08
CA VAL A 243 32.76 6.45 -0.67
C VAL A 243 33.44 7.52 0.18
N ASP A 244 33.37 8.77 -0.29
CA ASP A 244 33.77 9.92 0.53
C ASP A 244 32.53 10.50 1.24
N ALA A 245 32.39 10.17 2.51
CA ALA A 245 31.33 10.69 3.38
C ALA A 245 31.79 11.84 4.30
N SER A 246 32.98 12.42 4.05
CA SER A 246 33.52 13.50 4.86
C SER A 246 32.71 14.80 4.69
N GLU A 247 32.72 15.64 5.72
CA GLU A 247 32.13 17.00 5.72
C GLU A 247 30.66 17.07 5.28
N MET A 248 29.87 16.06 5.65
CA MET A 248 28.45 15.99 5.34
C MET A 248 27.60 15.89 6.63
N PRO A 249 26.35 16.40 6.63
CA PRO A 249 25.38 16.10 7.69
C PRO A 249 25.18 14.59 7.87
N ARG A 250 25.08 14.14 9.15
CA ARG A 250 25.01 12.72 9.50
C ARG A 250 23.96 11.92 8.72
N GLU A 251 22.80 12.50 8.46
CA GLU A 251 21.73 11.81 7.74
C GLU A 251 22.10 11.60 6.25
N LEU A 252 22.77 12.57 5.62
CA LEU A 252 23.27 12.40 4.26
C LEU A 252 24.41 11.38 4.20
N GLN A 253 25.31 11.35 5.21
CA GLN A 253 26.32 10.30 5.30
C GLN A 253 25.70 8.91 5.36
N ARG A 254 24.68 8.74 6.24
CA ARG A 254 23.98 7.46 6.41
C ARG A 254 23.32 7.01 5.09
N ARG A 255 22.62 7.94 4.39
CA ARG A 255 21.97 7.64 3.10
C ARG A 255 22.98 7.32 2.02
N LEU A 256 24.07 8.09 1.93
CA LEU A 256 25.14 7.87 0.95
C LEU A 256 25.75 6.47 1.10
N LEU A 257 26.05 6.05 2.34
CA LEU A 257 26.60 4.72 2.61
C LEU A 257 25.57 3.62 2.27
N LEU A 258 24.28 3.79 2.61
CA LEU A 258 23.25 2.81 2.25
C LEU A 258 23.11 2.67 0.73
N THR A 259 23.06 3.78 0.00
CA THR A 259 22.99 3.77 -1.47
C THR A 259 24.21 3.11 -2.09
N ALA A 260 25.40 3.39 -1.58
CA ALA A 260 26.61 2.72 -2.03
C ALA A 260 26.58 1.21 -1.80
N PHE A 261 26.04 0.76 -0.65
CA PHE A 261 25.84 -0.66 -0.37
C PHE A 261 24.89 -1.33 -1.37
N GLU A 262 23.79 -0.66 -1.73
CA GLU A 262 22.82 -1.16 -2.71
C GLU A 262 23.45 -1.26 -4.10
N ILE A 263 24.22 -0.24 -4.52
CA ILE A 263 24.99 -0.27 -5.78
C ILE A 263 25.96 -1.46 -5.80
N GLY A 264 26.66 -1.71 -4.69
CA GLY A 264 27.57 -2.84 -4.57
C GLY A 264 26.87 -4.20 -4.69
N ARG A 265 25.70 -4.36 -4.05
CA ARG A 265 24.92 -5.63 -4.08
C ARG A 265 24.27 -5.93 -5.42
N ALA A 266 23.89 -4.92 -6.19
CA ALA A 266 23.25 -5.09 -7.49
C ALA A 266 24.20 -5.64 -8.57
N HIS A 267 25.49 -5.82 -8.23
CA HIS A 267 26.55 -6.21 -9.17
C HIS A 267 27.34 -7.44 -8.70
N VAL A 268 26.89 -8.14 -7.67
CA VAL A 268 27.33 -9.46 -7.22
C VAL A 268 26.30 -10.51 -7.62
#